data_83de4b4375e343351f4a9e1054f853a0
#
_entry.id   83de4b4375e343351f4a9e1054f853a0
#
_cell.length_a   1.000
_cell.length_b   1.000
_cell.length_c   1.000
_cell.angle_alpha   90.00
_cell.angle_beta   90.00
_cell.angle_gamma   90.00
#
_symmetry.space_group_name_H-M   'P 1'
#
loop_
_entity.id
_entity.type
_entity.pdbx_description
1 polymer ?
#
loop_
_entity_poly.entity_id
_entity_poly.type
_entity_poly.pdbx_seq_one_letter_code
_entity_poly.pdbx_strand_id
1 'polypeptide(L)'
;MTWQLLKQLMIFMFIIVSFVLLLLLPRELEVTPVGPLQFHADFPFTLELYNETIQDFINHVKEVKGFGETSSGSPLLSEVERFFVRSMKVILPAFILSMMVGTFIGIFQIYLRTRISGNVMSFFSWLFASIPDFFLFIAIQYLLIISMRDGLPKFSLYGNEEWYSFVIPLVSVMIYPIIHMARFTVVSMENEVGRDYVRTVFSKGLTKFDAMRHMVRNCFSPILNQGQMVMLYILSSVPIIEKISSYNGAGYQLLSAILGNEDVRALAFMMPFLFLMFLVVLITHLLRYWFVPKKEVGGK
;
A
#
# COMPACT_ATOMS: atom_id res chain seq x y z
N MET A 1 0.62 -19.05 19.89
CA MET A 1 0.98 -17.63 19.69
C MET A 1 2.45 -17.45 19.33
N THR A 2 3.39 -17.91 20.14
CA THR A 2 4.85 -17.82 19.89
C THR A 2 5.28 -18.42 18.55
N TRP A 3 4.79 -19.60 18.18
CA TRP A 3 5.09 -20.26 16.90
C TRP A 3 4.61 -19.46 15.68
N GLN A 4 3.44 -18.84 15.77
CA GLN A 4 2.91 -18.01 14.66
C GLN A 4 3.73 -16.71 14.49
N LEU A 5 4.15 -16.08 15.59
CA LEU A 5 5.02 -14.92 15.56
C LEU A 5 6.39 -15.25 14.99
N LEU A 6 6.97 -16.39 15.40
CA LEU A 6 8.24 -16.86 14.85
C LEU A 6 8.15 -17.11 13.34
N LYS A 7 7.08 -17.77 12.89
CA LYS A 7 6.83 -17.99 11.45
C LYS A 7 6.74 -16.67 10.67
N GLN A 8 6.04 -15.67 11.22
CA GLN A 8 5.93 -14.36 10.57
C GLN A 8 7.27 -13.62 10.52
N LEU A 9 8.06 -13.71 11.59
CA LEU A 9 9.41 -13.14 11.61
C LEU A 9 10.30 -13.80 10.55
N MET A 10 10.24 -15.13 10.41
CA MET A 10 11.01 -15.86 9.38
C MET A 10 10.58 -15.43 7.97
N ILE A 11 9.27 -15.31 7.72
CA ILE A 11 8.75 -14.84 6.43
C ILE A 11 9.24 -13.40 6.16
N PHE A 12 9.19 -12.53 7.17
CA PHE A 12 9.66 -11.16 7.05
C PHE A 12 11.15 -11.08 6.73
N MET A 13 11.98 -11.85 7.42
CA MET A 13 13.41 -11.94 7.13
C MET A 13 13.68 -12.47 5.72
N PHE A 14 12.93 -13.49 5.30
CA PHE A 14 13.03 -14.01 3.92
C PHE A 14 12.67 -12.94 2.88
N ILE A 15 11.63 -12.16 3.12
CA ILE A 15 11.22 -11.05 2.24
C ILE A 15 12.34 -10.00 2.15
N ILE A 16 12.93 -9.59 3.30
CA ILE A 16 14.04 -8.63 3.30
C ILE A 16 15.20 -9.15 2.45
N VAL A 17 15.65 -10.37 2.69
CA VAL A 17 16.74 -10.97 1.94
C VAL A 17 16.42 -11.03 0.45
N SER A 18 15.20 -11.46 0.09
CA SER A 18 14.77 -11.52 -1.32
C SER A 18 14.78 -10.13 -1.99
N PHE A 19 14.34 -9.09 -1.29
CA PHE A 19 14.38 -7.72 -1.82
C PHE A 19 15.80 -7.19 -1.96
N VAL A 20 16.68 -7.46 -0.99
CA VAL A 20 18.09 -7.08 -1.09
C VAL A 20 18.72 -7.74 -2.32
N LEU A 21 18.52 -9.05 -2.50
CA LEU A 21 19.04 -9.77 -3.65
C LEU A 21 18.49 -9.24 -4.98
N LEU A 22 17.19 -8.92 -5.04
CA LEU A 22 16.56 -8.34 -6.25
C LEU A 22 17.11 -6.94 -6.55
N LEU A 23 17.38 -6.13 -5.54
CA LEU A 23 17.88 -4.76 -5.71
C LEU A 23 19.33 -4.75 -6.19
N LEU A 24 20.14 -5.71 -5.74
CA LEU A 24 21.54 -5.87 -6.12
C LEU A 24 21.73 -6.59 -7.47
N LEU A 25 20.64 -6.90 -8.20
CA LEU A 25 20.79 -7.42 -9.56
C LEU A 25 21.51 -6.39 -10.45
N PRO A 26 22.57 -6.77 -11.19
CA PRO A 26 23.23 -5.87 -12.12
C PRO A 26 22.25 -5.32 -13.15
N ARG A 27 22.10 -3.99 -13.20
CA ARG A 27 21.14 -3.28 -14.06
C ARG A 27 21.80 -2.30 -15.00
N GLU A 28 23.12 -2.15 -14.90
CA GLU A 28 23.87 -1.21 -15.70
C GLU A 28 23.96 -1.69 -17.15
N LEU A 29 23.63 -0.79 -18.06
CA LEU A 29 23.75 -0.99 -19.48
C LEU A 29 25.19 -0.56 -19.90
N GLU A 30 26.04 -1.50 -20.31
CA GLU A 30 27.31 -1.14 -20.90
C GLU A 30 27.09 -0.69 -22.35
N VAL A 31 27.34 0.59 -22.60
CA VAL A 31 27.25 1.19 -23.92
C VAL A 31 28.66 1.37 -24.48
N THR A 32 29.05 0.52 -25.42
CA THR A 32 30.34 0.62 -26.12
C THR A 32 30.15 1.28 -27.48
N PRO A 33 30.88 2.37 -27.80
CA PRO A 33 30.86 2.95 -29.12
C PRO A 33 31.53 2.02 -30.12
N VAL A 34 30.80 1.56 -31.14
CA VAL A 34 31.29 0.67 -32.20
C VAL A 34 31.67 1.43 -33.47
N GLY A 35 31.22 2.73 -33.59
CA GLY A 35 31.50 3.59 -34.71
C GLY A 35 30.96 5.01 -34.54
N PRO A 36 31.17 5.91 -35.51
CA PRO A 36 30.61 7.26 -35.45
C PRO A 36 29.09 7.17 -35.46
N LEU A 37 28.42 7.40 -34.34
CA LEU A 37 26.96 7.30 -34.12
C LEU A 37 26.39 5.86 -34.01
N GLN A 38 27.22 4.83 -33.86
CA GLN A 38 26.78 3.47 -33.57
C GLN A 38 27.23 3.06 -32.17
N PHE A 39 26.25 2.66 -31.33
CA PHE A 39 26.48 2.21 -29.98
C PHE A 39 25.98 0.77 -29.86
N HIS A 40 26.82 -0.10 -29.29
CA HIS A 40 26.40 -1.43 -28.86
C HIS A 40 26.04 -1.36 -27.39
N ALA A 41 24.82 -1.74 -27.08
CA ALA A 41 24.33 -1.78 -25.70
C ALA A 41 24.19 -3.24 -25.28
N ASP A 42 24.90 -3.63 -24.23
CA ASP A 42 24.85 -4.97 -23.67
C ASP A 42 24.52 -4.92 -22.17
N PHE A 43 23.82 -5.94 -21.72
CA PHE A 43 23.58 -6.16 -20.30
C PHE A 43 24.52 -7.27 -19.83
N PRO A 44 25.67 -6.96 -19.21
CA PRO A 44 26.64 -7.96 -18.80
C PRO A 44 26.20 -8.67 -17.54
N PHE A 45 25.04 -9.36 -17.58
CA PHE A 45 24.62 -10.18 -16.48
C PHE A 45 25.40 -11.49 -16.47
N THR A 46 26.35 -11.61 -15.54
CA THR A 46 27.01 -12.87 -15.19
C THR A 46 26.77 -13.19 -13.72
N LEU A 47 26.74 -14.47 -13.37
CA LEU A 47 26.67 -14.89 -11.97
C LEU A 47 27.89 -14.41 -11.16
N GLU A 48 29.02 -14.24 -11.82
CA GLU A 48 30.28 -13.75 -11.23
C GLU A 48 30.12 -12.27 -10.82
N LEU A 49 29.68 -11.42 -11.75
CA LEU A 49 29.40 -9.99 -11.49
C LEU A 49 28.37 -9.82 -10.37
N TYR A 50 27.30 -10.63 -10.38
CA TYR A 50 26.28 -10.57 -9.34
C TYR A 50 26.85 -10.93 -7.95
N ASN A 51 27.73 -11.92 -7.90
CA ASN A 51 28.38 -12.31 -6.65
C ASN A 51 29.36 -11.23 -6.14
N GLU A 52 30.06 -10.56 -7.05
CA GLU A 52 30.92 -9.40 -6.72
C GLU A 52 30.08 -8.26 -6.16
N THR A 53 28.98 -7.88 -6.80
CA THR A 53 28.05 -6.83 -6.32
C THR A 53 27.53 -7.13 -4.91
N ILE A 54 27.16 -8.40 -4.63
CA ILE A 54 26.72 -8.81 -3.28
C ILE A 54 27.87 -8.68 -2.26
N GLN A 55 29.08 -9.10 -2.62
CA GLN A 55 30.24 -9.02 -1.72
C GLN A 55 30.62 -7.56 -1.44
N ASP A 56 30.62 -6.72 -2.44
CA ASP A 56 30.91 -5.29 -2.31
C ASP A 56 29.87 -4.59 -1.41
N PHE A 57 28.59 -4.93 -1.58
CA PHE A 57 27.55 -4.44 -0.69
C PHE A 57 27.76 -4.88 0.77
N ILE A 58 28.07 -6.16 1.00
CA ILE A 58 28.32 -6.69 2.34
C ILE A 58 29.56 -6.01 2.97
N ASN A 59 30.61 -5.79 2.20
CA ASN A 59 31.81 -5.12 2.66
C ASN A 59 31.54 -3.65 3.00
N HIS A 60 30.82 -2.94 2.12
CA HIS A 60 30.40 -1.57 2.36
C HIS A 60 29.60 -1.43 3.68
N VAL A 61 28.59 -2.29 3.90
CA VAL A 61 27.79 -2.26 5.13
C VAL A 61 28.63 -2.55 6.38
N LYS A 62 29.64 -3.42 6.28
CA LYS A 62 30.56 -3.74 7.39
C LYS A 62 31.50 -2.58 7.71
N GLU A 63 32.06 -1.93 6.70
CA GLU A 63 33.00 -0.82 6.86
C GLU A 63 32.32 0.41 7.43
N VAL A 64 31.16 0.76 6.88
CA VAL A 64 30.40 1.95 7.25
C VAL A 64 29.53 1.73 8.50
N LYS A 65 29.36 0.48 8.95
CA LYS A 65 28.50 0.08 10.09
C LYS A 65 27.07 0.59 9.97
N GLY A 66 26.51 0.52 8.75
CA GLY A 66 25.15 0.97 8.45
C GLY A 66 24.98 1.35 6.99
N PHE A 67 24.08 2.27 6.72
CA PHE A 67 23.80 2.76 5.35
C PHE A 67 24.69 3.95 4.92
N GLY A 68 25.59 4.40 5.80
CA GLY A 68 26.54 5.47 5.47
C GLY A 68 25.97 6.88 5.60
N GLU A 69 26.68 7.81 4.97
CA GLU A 69 26.38 9.23 4.96
C GLU A 69 25.91 9.65 3.56
N THR A 70 25.11 10.72 3.54
CA THR A 70 24.71 11.37 2.28
C THR A 70 25.87 12.20 1.73
N SER A 71 25.77 12.64 0.48
CA SER A 71 26.72 13.57 -0.14
C SER A 71 26.91 14.88 0.64
N SER A 72 25.98 15.21 1.54
CA SER A 72 26.06 16.37 2.45
C SER A 72 26.74 16.06 3.79
N GLY A 73 27.25 14.83 4.03
CA GLY A 73 27.90 14.44 5.27
C GLY A 73 26.94 14.15 6.44
N SER A 74 25.63 14.10 6.19
CA SER A 74 24.65 13.72 7.22
C SER A 74 24.37 12.19 7.16
N PRO A 75 24.08 11.53 8.31
CA PRO A 75 23.73 10.12 8.31
C PRO A 75 22.53 9.85 7.42
N LEU A 76 22.61 8.87 6.50
CA LEU A 76 21.54 8.53 5.58
C LEU A 76 20.24 8.16 6.34
N LEU A 77 20.36 7.53 7.51
CA LEU A 77 19.21 7.18 8.33
C LEU A 77 18.39 8.38 8.78
N SER A 78 19.01 9.54 9.07
CA SER A 78 18.31 10.77 9.44
C SER A 78 17.52 11.35 8.25
N GLU A 79 18.05 11.19 7.04
CA GLU A 79 17.35 11.55 5.81
C GLU A 79 16.13 10.64 5.59
N VAL A 80 16.30 9.33 5.74
CA VAL A 80 15.20 8.34 5.67
C VAL A 80 14.09 8.67 6.65
N GLU A 81 14.40 8.94 7.91
CA GLU A 81 13.42 9.29 8.92
C GLU A 81 12.61 10.54 8.52
N ARG A 82 13.29 11.59 8.10
CA ARG A 82 12.64 12.85 7.68
C ARG A 82 11.66 12.66 6.54
N PHE A 83 12.06 11.92 5.50
CA PHE A 83 11.19 11.66 4.35
C PHE A 83 10.11 10.64 4.65
N PHE A 84 10.39 9.65 5.50
CA PHE A 84 9.39 8.67 5.91
C PHE A 84 8.26 9.30 6.73
N VAL A 85 8.57 10.19 7.67
CA VAL A 85 7.55 10.96 8.40
C VAL A 85 6.66 11.75 7.43
N ARG A 86 7.21 12.24 6.32
CA ARG A 86 6.44 12.93 5.29
C ARG A 86 5.49 11.98 4.55
N SER A 87 5.98 10.81 4.11
CA SER A 87 5.12 9.78 3.48
C SER A 87 4.04 9.26 4.45
N MET A 88 4.30 9.22 5.75
CA MET A 88 3.31 8.80 6.74
C MET A 88 2.07 9.70 6.79
N LYS A 89 2.18 10.99 6.40
CA LYS A 89 1.04 11.89 6.25
C LYS A 89 0.08 11.45 5.13
N VAL A 90 0.55 10.68 4.16
CA VAL A 90 -0.24 10.08 3.09
C VAL A 90 -0.66 8.66 3.48
N ILE A 91 0.28 7.81 3.89
CA ILE A 91 0.07 6.37 4.10
C ILE A 91 -0.93 6.11 5.24
N LEU A 92 -0.71 6.73 6.40
CA LEU A 92 -1.52 6.42 7.59
C LEU A 92 -2.99 6.85 7.43
N PRO A 93 -3.30 8.09 6.99
CA PRO A 93 -4.68 8.47 6.70
C PRO A 93 -5.29 7.65 5.56
N ALA A 94 -4.53 7.34 4.49
CA ALA A 94 -5.01 6.49 3.40
C ALA A 94 -5.44 5.11 3.92
N PHE A 95 -4.65 4.50 4.79
CA PHE A 95 -4.96 3.20 5.38
C PHE A 95 -6.23 3.24 6.24
N ILE A 96 -6.30 4.19 7.17
CA ILE A 96 -7.45 4.32 8.09
C ILE A 96 -8.74 4.65 7.32
N LEU A 97 -8.68 5.64 6.43
CA LEU A 97 -9.84 6.05 5.64
C LEU A 97 -10.30 4.95 4.69
N SER A 98 -9.38 4.23 4.05
CA SER A 98 -9.74 3.12 3.16
C SER A 98 -10.44 1.99 3.91
N MET A 99 -9.95 1.62 5.08
CA MET A 99 -10.59 0.61 5.91
C MET A 99 -11.99 1.05 6.37
N MET A 100 -12.13 2.28 6.84
CA MET A 100 -13.41 2.79 7.37
C MET A 100 -14.42 3.07 6.26
N VAL A 101 -14.04 3.90 5.29
CA VAL A 101 -14.94 4.36 4.21
C VAL A 101 -15.32 3.20 3.30
N GLY A 102 -14.35 2.35 2.93
CA GLY A 102 -14.61 1.18 2.10
C GLY A 102 -15.57 0.20 2.76
N THR A 103 -15.36 -0.12 4.04
CA THR A 103 -16.30 -0.96 4.81
C THR A 103 -17.68 -0.34 4.89
N PHE A 104 -17.78 0.96 5.17
CA PHE A 104 -19.06 1.67 5.22
C PHE A 104 -19.80 1.63 3.88
N ILE A 105 -19.10 1.90 2.78
CA ILE A 105 -19.66 1.81 1.41
C ILE A 105 -20.18 0.39 1.14
N GLY A 106 -19.42 -0.65 1.49
CA GLY A 106 -19.85 -2.04 1.29
C GLY A 106 -21.12 -2.40 2.09
N ILE A 107 -21.19 -1.99 3.36
CA ILE A 107 -22.38 -2.17 4.20
C ILE A 107 -23.58 -1.45 3.58
N PHE A 108 -23.40 -0.21 3.16
CA PHE A 108 -24.45 0.60 2.56
C PHE A 108 -24.95 0.01 1.23
N GLN A 109 -24.03 -0.55 0.43
CA GLN A 109 -24.36 -1.22 -0.82
C GLN A 109 -25.25 -2.46 -0.59
N ILE A 110 -24.97 -3.28 0.41
CA ILE A 110 -25.84 -4.41 0.80
C ILE A 110 -27.20 -3.91 1.32
N TYR A 111 -27.21 -2.84 2.07
CA TYR A 111 -28.47 -2.25 2.53
C TYR A 111 -29.38 -1.82 1.38
N LEU A 112 -28.80 -1.24 0.33
CA LEU A 112 -29.49 -0.74 -0.87
C LEU A 112 -29.62 -1.78 -2.00
N ARG A 113 -29.17 -3.02 -1.81
CA ARG A 113 -29.07 -4.05 -2.87
C ARG A 113 -30.34 -4.24 -3.69
N THR A 114 -31.51 -4.07 -3.07
CA THR A 114 -32.82 -4.22 -3.75
C THR A 114 -33.26 -2.96 -4.53
N ARG A 115 -32.46 -1.90 -4.52
CA ARG A 115 -32.74 -0.64 -5.19
C ARG A 115 -31.81 -0.43 -6.39
N ILE A 116 -32.25 0.38 -7.34
CA ILE A 116 -31.47 0.81 -8.51
C ILE A 116 -30.10 1.40 -8.07
N SER A 117 -30.09 2.14 -6.95
CA SER A 117 -28.89 2.72 -6.37
C SER A 117 -27.80 1.68 -6.03
N GLY A 118 -28.18 0.47 -5.60
CA GLY A 118 -27.23 -0.60 -5.34
C GLY A 118 -26.51 -1.09 -6.61
N ASN A 119 -27.24 -1.21 -7.72
CA ASN A 119 -26.68 -1.58 -9.01
C ASN A 119 -25.74 -0.50 -9.57
N VAL A 120 -26.12 0.77 -9.40
CA VAL A 120 -25.27 1.92 -9.80
C VAL A 120 -23.98 1.93 -9.00
N MET A 121 -24.03 1.73 -7.68
CA MET A 121 -22.81 1.63 -6.85
C MET A 121 -21.91 0.47 -7.27
N SER A 122 -22.49 -0.69 -7.60
CA SER A 122 -21.72 -1.84 -8.08
C SER A 122 -21.03 -1.56 -9.41
N PHE A 123 -21.71 -0.89 -10.34
CA PHE A 123 -21.15 -0.48 -11.61
C PHE A 123 -19.98 0.49 -11.43
N PHE A 124 -20.11 1.53 -10.61
CA PHE A 124 -19.02 2.45 -10.34
C PHE A 124 -17.84 1.77 -9.63
N SER A 125 -18.10 0.88 -8.67
CA SER A 125 -17.05 0.10 -8.01
C SER A 125 -16.29 -0.79 -9.01
N TRP A 126 -16.98 -1.36 -10.00
CA TRP A 126 -16.34 -2.13 -11.07
C TRP A 126 -15.52 -1.23 -12.00
N LEU A 127 -16.07 -0.10 -12.43
CA LEU A 127 -15.41 0.85 -13.32
C LEU A 127 -14.10 1.37 -12.70
N PHE A 128 -14.15 1.91 -11.48
CA PHE A 128 -12.97 2.45 -10.81
C PHE A 128 -11.93 1.39 -10.46
N ALA A 129 -12.34 0.14 -10.19
CA ALA A 129 -11.40 -0.96 -9.96
C ALA A 129 -10.62 -1.37 -11.23
N SER A 130 -11.09 -0.97 -12.41
CA SER A 130 -10.43 -1.27 -13.69
C SER A 130 -9.43 -0.19 -14.12
N ILE A 131 -9.41 0.95 -13.43
CA ILE A 131 -8.55 2.08 -13.76
C ILE A 131 -7.29 2.03 -12.87
N PRO A 132 -6.08 2.09 -13.44
CA PRO A 132 -4.85 2.18 -12.64
C PRO A 132 -4.84 3.44 -11.75
N ASP A 133 -4.28 3.33 -10.56
CA ASP A 133 -4.22 4.38 -9.55
C ASP A 133 -3.46 5.64 -10.01
N PHE A 134 -2.33 5.47 -10.71
CA PHE A 134 -1.59 6.59 -11.28
C PHE A 134 -2.39 7.34 -12.35
N PHE A 135 -3.23 6.64 -13.11
CA PHE A 135 -4.11 7.29 -14.08
C PHE A 135 -5.19 8.13 -13.37
N LEU A 136 -5.75 7.60 -12.29
CA LEU A 136 -6.71 8.35 -11.47
C LEU A 136 -6.06 9.61 -10.89
N PHE A 137 -4.80 9.54 -10.46
CA PHE A 137 -4.04 10.70 -10.00
C PHE A 137 -3.94 11.78 -11.09
N ILE A 138 -3.52 11.39 -12.30
CA ILE A 138 -3.40 12.31 -13.45
C ILE A 138 -4.77 12.91 -13.81
N ALA A 139 -5.83 12.08 -13.81
CA ALA A 139 -7.19 12.53 -14.10
C ALA A 139 -7.69 13.56 -13.07
N ILE A 140 -7.45 13.32 -11.77
CA ILE A 140 -7.80 14.26 -10.70
C ILE A 140 -7.05 15.59 -10.89
N GLN A 141 -5.75 15.55 -11.15
CA GLN A 141 -4.97 16.77 -11.39
C GLN A 141 -5.49 17.53 -12.61
N TYR A 142 -5.76 16.83 -13.71
CA TYR A 142 -6.29 17.45 -14.91
C TYR A 142 -7.64 18.14 -14.68
N LEU A 143 -8.56 17.46 -13.98
CA LEU A 143 -9.85 18.04 -13.60
C LEU A 143 -9.68 19.28 -12.71
N LEU A 144 -8.76 19.24 -11.76
CA LEU A 144 -8.47 20.39 -10.89
C LEU A 144 -7.89 21.58 -11.68
N ILE A 145 -6.99 21.32 -12.64
CA ILE A 145 -6.43 22.36 -13.52
C ILE A 145 -7.55 23.04 -14.33
N ILE A 146 -8.45 22.27 -14.93
CA ILE A 146 -9.58 22.83 -15.67
C ILE A 146 -10.47 23.66 -14.73
N SER A 147 -10.81 23.11 -13.57
CA SER A 147 -11.68 23.78 -12.60
C SER A 147 -11.07 25.09 -12.09
N MET A 148 -9.73 25.13 -11.90
CA MET A 148 -9.03 26.39 -11.53
C MET A 148 -9.06 27.42 -12.67
N ARG A 149 -9.02 26.95 -13.93
CA ARG A 149 -9.18 27.85 -15.09
C ARG A 149 -10.60 28.43 -15.16
N ASP A 150 -11.60 27.64 -14.75
CA ASP A 150 -13.01 28.00 -14.80
C ASP A 150 -13.49 28.77 -13.53
N GLY A 151 -12.57 29.16 -12.63
CA GLY A 151 -12.86 30.06 -11.50
C GLY A 151 -12.64 29.53 -10.10
N LEU A 152 -12.20 28.28 -9.93
CA LEU A 152 -11.77 27.81 -8.61
C LEU A 152 -10.50 28.55 -8.15
N PRO A 153 -10.33 28.76 -6.83
CA PRO A 153 -9.10 29.33 -6.30
C PRO A 153 -7.86 28.55 -6.75
N LYS A 154 -6.79 29.24 -7.08
CA LYS A 154 -5.51 28.62 -7.43
C LYS A 154 -4.86 28.05 -6.18
N PHE A 155 -4.50 26.78 -6.21
CA PHE A 155 -3.73 26.10 -5.17
C PHE A 155 -2.65 25.21 -5.81
N SER A 156 -1.62 24.91 -5.04
CA SER A 156 -0.51 24.08 -5.52
C SER A 156 -0.96 22.62 -5.70
N LEU A 157 -0.75 22.08 -6.90
CA LEU A 157 -1.07 20.68 -7.25
C LEU A 157 0.15 19.76 -7.10
N TYR A 158 1.35 20.32 -6.95
CA TYR A 158 2.63 19.62 -6.93
C TYR A 158 3.48 20.09 -5.77
N GLY A 159 4.48 19.27 -5.42
CA GLY A 159 5.45 19.59 -4.41
C GLY A 159 4.96 19.34 -2.98
N ASN A 160 5.65 19.95 -2.02
CA ASN A 160 5.43 19.75 -0.59
C ASN A 160 5.61 21.03 0.24
N GLU A 161 5.52 22.16 -0.41
CA GLU A 161 5.73 23.47 0.23
C GLU A 161 4.52 23.89 1.08
N GLU A 162 3.31 23.53 0.63
CA GLU A 162 2.07 23.87 1.29
C GLU A 162 1.65 22.80 2.30
N TRP A 163 0.98 23.21 3.36
CA TRP A 163 0.50 22.30 4.41
C TRP A 163 -0.48 21.22 3.89
N TYR A 164 -1.20 21.50 2.82
CA TYR A 164 -2.18 20.61 2.18
C TYR A 164 -1.61 19.78 1.03
N SER A 165 -0.34 19.91 0.68
CA SER A 165 0.28 19.23 -0.48
C SER A 165 0.14 17.72 -0.46
N PHE A 166 -0.07 17.12 0.73
CA PHE A 166 -0.30 15.68 0.87
C PHE A 166 -1.70 15.23 0.45
N VAL A 167 -2.69 16.16 0.30
CA VAL A 167 -4.11 15.80 0.11
C VAL A 167 -4.35 15.12 -1.23
N ILE A 168 -3.79 15.64 -2.34
CA ILE A 168 -3.98 15.05 -3.67
C ILE A 168 -3.34 13.67 -3.75
N PRO A 169 -2.07 13.46 -3.34
CA PRO A 169 -1.49 12.12 -3.21
C PRO A 169 -2.34 11.19 -2.34
N LEU A 170 -2.81 11.66 -1.17
CA LEU A 170 -3.65 10.89 -0.27
C LEU A 170 -4.94 10.40 -0.96
N VAL A 171 -5.69 11.31 -1.58
CA VAL A 171 -6.94 10.96 -2.27
C VAL A 171 -6.69 9.93 -3.36
N SER A 172 -5.64 10.12 -4.15
CA SER A 172 -5.31 9.21 -5.25
C SER A 172 -4.94 7.80 -4.77
N VAL A 173 -4.10 7.71 -3.73
CA VAL A 173 -3.65 6.43 -3.16
C VAL A 173 -4.79 5.66 -2.50
N MET A 174 -5.79 6.34 -1.91
CA MET A 174 -6.85 5.66 -1.16
C MET A 174 -8.02 5.16 -2.02
N ILE A 175 -8.19 5.65 -3.27
CA ILE A 175 -9.36 5.29 -4.10
C ILE A 175 -9.44 3.78 -4.32
N TYR A 176 -8.36 3.17 -4.81
CA TYR A 176 -8.34 1.73 -5.09
C TYR A 176 -8.55 0.88 -3.83
N PRO A 177 -7.84 1.11 -2.70
CA PRO A 177 -8.09 0.44 -1.44
C PRO A 177 -9.53 0.57 -0.91
N ILE A 178 -10.16 1.75 -1.06
CA ILE A 178 -11.58 1.94 -0.69
C ILE A 178 -12.47 1.00 -1.49
N ILE A 179 -12.28 0.95 -2.81
CA ILE A 179 -13.08 0.10 -3.69
C ILE A 179 -12.87 -1.38 -3.35
N HIS A 180 -11.61 -1.78 -3.13
CA HIS A 180 -11.28 -3.13 -2.72
C HIS A 180 -12.01 -3.51 -1.41
N MET A 181 -11.94 -2.66 -0.40
CA MET A 181 -12.62 -2.87 0.88
C MET A 181 -14.13 -2.91 0.75
N ALA A 182 -14.71 -2.02 -0.06
CA ALA A 182 -16.15 -2.02 -0.30
C ALA A 182 -16.61 -3.33 -0.93
N ARG A 183 -15.94 -3.79 -1.98
CA ARG A 183 -16.26 -5.07 -2.65
C ARG A 183 -16.07 -6.26 -1.73
N PHE A 184 -14.96 -6.30 -0.98
CA PHE A 184 -14.72 -7.37 -0.03
C PHE A 184 -15.79 -7.42 1.07
N THR A 185 -16.21 -6.27 1.59
CA THR A 185 -17.27 -6.16 2.59
C THR A 185 -18.59 -6.66 2.04
N VAL A 186 -18.94 -6.30 0.78
CA VAL A 186 -20.14 -6.81 0.11
C VAL A 186 -20.14 -8.34 0.05
N VAL A 187 -19.07 -8.93 -0.48
CA VAL A 187 -18.94 -10.39 -0.61
C VAL A 187 -18.99 -11.08 0.76
N SER A 188 -18.31 -10.54 1.75
CA SER A 188 -18.31 -11.08 3.12
C SER A 188 -19.72 -11.08 3.72
N MET A 189 -20.48 -10.00 3.55
CA MET A 189 -21.84 -9.91 4.06
C MET A 189 -22.83 -10.75 3.25
N GLU A 190 -22.66 -10.90 1.94
CA GLU A 190 -23.47 -11.80 1.11
C GLU A 190 -23.36 -13.25 1.58
N ASN A 191 -22.18 -13.69 1.97
CA ASN A 191 -21.95 -15.04 2.53
C ASN A 191 -22.67 -15.26 3.87
N GLU A 192 -23.07 -14.20 4.55
CA GLU A 192 -23.82 -14.27 5.82
C GLU A 192 -25.36 -14.23 5.62
N VAL A 193 -25.84 -13.68 4.51
CA VAL A 193 -27.30 -13.47 4.28
C VAL A 193 -28.11 -14.78 4.37
N GLY A 194 -27.55 -15.92 3.93
CA GLY A 194 -28.22 -17.22 3.95
C GLY A 194 -28.11 -18.01 5.25
N ARG A 195 -27.39 -17.51 6.26
CA ARG A 195 -27.13 -18.22 7.51
C ARG A 195 -28.38 -18.33 8.39
N ASP A 196 -28.49 -19.42 9.15
CA ASP A 196 -29.65 -19.71 10.00
C ASP A 196 -29.91 -18.64 11.07
N TYR A 197 -28.86 -18.02 11.62
CA TYR A 197 -29.02 -16.95 12.59
C TYR A 197 -29.72 -15.72 11.98
N VAL A 198 -29.49 -15.42 10.69
CA VAL A 198 -30.17 -14.31 9.99
C VAL A 198 -31.65 -14.63 9.84
N ARG A 199 -32.00 -15.88 9.48
CA ARG A 199 -33.40 -16.35 9.46
C ARG A 199 -34.07 -16.23 10.83
N THR A 200 -33.34 -16.61 11.88
CA THR A 200 -33.82 -16.48 13.27
C THR A 200 -34.09 -15.03 13.66
N VAL A 201 -33.26 -14.06 13.20
CA VAL A 201 -33.50 -12.63 13.45
C VAL A 201 -34.83 -12.20 12.83
N PHE A 202 -35.10 -12.57 11.59
CA PHE A 202 -36.39 -12.26 10.93
C PHE A 202 -37.58 -12.98 11.55
N SER A 203 -37.43 -14.24 11.97
CA SER A 203 -38.47 -15.01 12.65
C SER A 203 -38.88 -14.41 13.99
N LYS A 204 -37.94 -13.67 14.64
CA LYS A 204 -38.22 -12.91 15.87
C LYS A 204 -38.86 -11.53 15.60
N GLY A 205 -39.20 -11.19 14.34
CA GLY A 205 -39.78 -9.93 13.97
C GLY A 205 -38.82 -8.73 14.02
N LEU A 206 -37.51 -8.97 14.08
CA LEU A 206 -36.51 -7.90 14.10
C LEU A 206 -36.33 -7.30 12.71
N THR A 207 -35.82 -6.06 12.69
CA THR A 207 -35.70 -5.26 11.46
C THR A 207 -34.51 -5.71 10.60
N LYS A 208 -34.53 -5.26 9.32
CA LYS A 208 -33.37 -5.43 8.41
C LYS A 208 -32.08 -4.83 9.00
N PHE A 209 -32.17 -3.74 9.74
CA PHE A 209 -31.03 -3.09 10.38
C PHE A 209 -30.41 -3.98 11.48
N ASP A 210 -31.26 -4.65 12.28
CA ASP A 210 -30.81 -5.58 13.32
C ASP A 210 -30.07 -6.78 12.69
N ALA A 211 -30.61 -7.33 11.61
CA ALA A 211 -29.97 -8.40 10.86
C ALA A 211 -28.59 -7.97 10.33
N MET A 212 -28.50 -6.76 9.77
CA MET A 212 -27.23 -6.20 9.28
C MET A 212 -26.20 -6.01 10.40
N ARG A 213 -26.62 -5.53 11.56
CA ARG A 213 -25.73 -5.37 12.71
C ARG A 213 -25.11 -6.71 13.13
N HIS A 214 -25.89 -7.80 13.12
CA HIS A 214 -25.38 -9.15 13.40
C HIS A 214 -24.42 -9.63 12.31
N MET A 215 -24.75 -9.42 11.04
CA MET A 215 -23.86 -9.79 9.92
C MET A 215 -22.53 -9.04 9.97
N VAL A 216 -22.54 -7.72 10.18
CA VAL A 216 -21.32 -6.89 10.31
C VAL A 216 -20.44 -7.41 11.43
N ARG A 217 -21.02 -7.75 12.59
CA ARG A 217 -20.25 -8.31 13.71
C ARG A 217 -19.56 -9.63 13.34
N ASN A 218 -20.21 -10.48 12.57
CA ASN A 218 -19.63 -11.76 12.12
C ASN A 218 -18.58 -11.56 11.02
N CYS A 219 -18.76 -10.55 10.15
CA CYS A 219 -17.81 -10.18 9.11
C CYS A 219 -16.60 -9.39 9.63
N PHE A 220 -16.59 -8.95 10.89
CA PHE A 220 -15.55 -8.06 11.42
C PHE A 220 -14.15 -8.68 11.32
N SER A 221 -14.02 -9.98 11.64
CA SER A 221 -12.73 -10.67 11.56
C SER A 221 -12.17 -10.77 10.13
N PRO A 222 -12.91 -11.24 9.11
CA PRO A 222 -12.43 -11.23 7.73
C PRO A 222 -12.17 -9.82 7.20
N ILE A 223 -12.95 -8.82 7.59
CA ILE A 223 -12.73 -7.41 7.23
C ILE A 223 -11.40 -6.90 7.80
N LEU A 224 -11.11 -7.15 9.08
CA LEU A 224 -9.82 -6.77 9.68
C LEU A 224 -8.63 -7.42 8.95
N ASN A 225 -8.77 -8.67 8.52
CA ASN A 225 -7.69 -9.35 7.79
C ASN A 225 -7.35 -8.68 6.45
N GLN A 226 -8.26 -7.92 5.85
CA GLN A 226 -7.98 -7.17 4.62
C GLN A 226 -7.04 -5.98 4.85
N GLY A 227 -6.78 -5.59 6.09
CA GLY A 227 -5.82 -4.53 6.39
C GLY A 227 -4.44 -4.78 5.78
N GLN A 228 -4.01 -6.04 5.70
CA GLN A 228 -2.74 -6.41 5.06
C GLN A 228 -2.75 -6.10 3.56
N MET A 229 -3.82 -6.46 2.85
CA MET A 229 -3.97 -6.18 1.42
C MET A 229 -4.13 -4.69 1.14
N VAL A 230 -4.91 -3.98 1.96
CA VAL A 230 -5.05 -2.53 1.88
C VAL A 230 -3.70 -1.83 2.03
N MET A 231 -2.90 -2.22 3.03
CA MET A 231 -1.56 -1.66 3.22
C MET A 231 -0.64 -1.98 2.04
N LEU A 232 -0.69 -3.21 1.51
CA LEU A 232 0.09 -3.61 0.35
C LEU A 232 -0.22 -2.73 -0.87
N TYR A 233 -1.50 -2.48 -1.17
CA TYR A 233 -1.90 -1.58 -2.26
C TYR A 233 -1.37 -0.15 -2.04
N ILE A 234 -1.50 0.39 -0.83
CA ILE A 234 -1.01 1.73 -0.50
C ILE A 234 0.51 1.81 -0.70
N LEU A 235 1.27 0.87 -0.11
CA LEU A 235 2.74 0.89 -0.19
C LEU A 235 3.27 0.69 -1.61
N SER A 236 2.56 -0.06 -2.46
CA SER A 236 2.94 -0.23 -3.87
C SER A 236 2.67 1.02 -4.71
N SER A 237 1.64 1.79 -4.38
CA SER A 237 1.24 3.00 -5.11
C SER A 237 2.01 4.24 -4.69
N VAL A 238 2.38 4.36 -3.40
CA VAL A 238 3.01 5.56 -2.82
C VAL A 238 4.27 5.99 -3.58
N PRO A 239 5.26 5.14 -3.93
CA PRO A 239 6.45 5.58 -4.62
C PRO A 239 6.15 6.24 -5.97
N ILE A 240 5.20 5.70 -6.72
CA ILE A 240 4.79 6.21 -8.03
C ILE A 240 4.04 7.53 -7.86
N ILE A 241 3.05 7.58 -6.98
CA ILE A 241 2.22 8.76 -6.75
C ILE A 241 3.05 9.92 -6.20
N GLU A 242 3.93 9.67 -5.22
CA GLU A 242 4.83 10.69 -4.70
C GLU A 242 5.78 11.22 -5.78
N LYS A 243 6.28 10.36 -6.67
CA LYS A 243 7.16 10.75 -7.77
C LYS A 243 6.43 11.62 -8.80
N ILE A 244 5.25 11.24 -9.23
CA ILE A 244 4.45 11.99 -10.22
C ILE A 244 3.96 13.32 -9.63
N SER A 245 3.59 13.35 -8.34
CA SER A 245 3.14 14.55 -7.65
C SER A 245 4.27 15.49 -7.22
N SER A 246 5.52 15.09 -7.42
CA SER A 246 6.70 15.78 -6.85
C SER A 246 6.59 15.98 -5.33
N TYR A 247 5.81 15.13 -4.66
CA TYR A 247 5.70 15.10 -3.21
C TYR A 247 6.90 14.35 -2.63
N ASN A 248 7.89 15.12 -2.16
CA ASN A 248 9.19 14.60 -1.77
C ASN A 248 9.12 13.83 -0.44
N GLY A 249 8.56 12.63 -0.48
CA GLY A 249 8.49 11.64 0.61
C GLY A 249 9.51 10.51 0.44
N ALA A 250 9.42 9.50 1.31
CA ALA A 250 10.30 8.33 1.28
C ALA A 250 10.07 7.46 0.03
N GLY A 251 8.84 7.36 -0.47
CA GLY A 251 8.53 6.67 -1.73
C GLY A 251 9.13 7.36 -2.94
N TYR A 252 9.07 8.70 -2.98
CA TYR A 252 9.76 9.49 -3.99
C TYR A 252 11.26 9.21 -4.01
N GLN A 253 11.91 9.22 -2.83
CA GLN A 253 13.34 8.97 -2.68
C GLN A 253 13.70 7.53 -3.05
N LEU A 254 12.88 6.55 -2.62
CA LEU A 254 13.05 5.15 -2.99
C LEU A 254 13.06 4.96 -4.51
N LEU A 255 12.03 5.46 -5.20
CA LEU A 255 11.95 5.32 -6.65
C LEU A 255 13.06 6.09 -7.36
N SER A 256 13.46 7.26 -6.85
CA SER A 256 14.58 8.03 -7.40
C SER A 256 15.92 7.29 -7.25
N ALA A 257 16.17 6.67 -6.09
CA ALA A 257 17.37 5.87 -5.85
C ALA A 257 17.42 4.61 -6.74
N ILE A 258 16.28 3.92 -6.93
CA ILE A 258 16.19 2.78 -7.85
C ILE A 258 16.51 3.20 -9.29
N LEU A 259 15.95 4.30 -9.75
CA LEU A 259 16.19 4.82 -11.12
C LEU A 259 17.60 5.38 -11.31
N GLY A 260 18.24 5.82 -10.22
CA GLY A 260 19.63 6.32 -10.21
C GLY A 260 20.68 5.24 -9.95
N ASN A 261 20.31 3.95 -9.84
CA ASN A 261 21.18 2.83 -9.46
C ASN A 261 21.92 3.05 -8.12
N GLU A 262 21.31 3.80 -7.18
CA GLU A 262 21.83 4.03 -5.83
C GLU A 262 21.36 2.93 -4.87
N ASP A 263 21.91 1.72 -4.97
CA ASP A 263 21.40 0.52 -4.29
C ASP A 263 21.33 0.66 -2.77
N VAL A 264 22.38 1.20 -2.14
CA VAL A 264 22.43 1.41 -0.68
C VAL A 264 21.32 2.37 -0.23
N ARG A 265 21.12 3.45 -0.98
CA ARG A 265 20.07 4.43 -0.71
C ARG A 265 18.68 3.86 -0.94
N ALA A 266 18.49 3.12 -2.03
CA ALA A 266 17.24 2.42 -2.31
C ALA A 266 16.87 1.45 -1.18
N LEU A 267 17.84 0.65 -0.70
CA LEU A 267 17.64 -0.25 0.44
C LEU A 267 17.29 0.51 1.72
N ALA A 268 17.98 1.62 2.01
CA ALA A 268 17.71 2.42 3.19
C ALA A 268 16.26 2.96 3.20
N PHE A 269 15.78 3.48 2.06
CA PHE A 269 14.40 3.97 1.94
C PHE A 269 13.34 2.86 1.85
N MET A 270 13.70 1.65 1.45
CA MET A 270 12.78 0.52 1.39
C MET A 270 12.51 -0.08 2.77
N MET A 271 13.51 -0.10 3.67
CA MET A 271 13.40 -0.74 4.99
C MET A 271 12.19 -0.26 5.82
N PRO A 272 11.90 1.04 5.97
CA PRO A 272 10.75 1.49 6.73
C PRO A 272 9.40 1.05 6.13
N PHE A 273 9.28 0.90 4.80
CA PHE A 273 8.07 0.38 4.17
C PHE A 273 7.86 -1.11 4.50
N LEU A 274 8.93 -1.91 4.43
CA LEU A 274 8.87 -3.32 4.82
C LEU A 274 8.52 -3.47 6.30
N PHE A 275 9.14 -2.66 7.16
CA PHE A 275 8.84 -2.65 8.59
C PHE A 275 7.38 -2.25 8.87
N LEU A 276 6.86 -1.24 8.18
CA LEU A 276 5.46 -0.82 8.29
C LEU A 276 4.51 -1.94 7.87
N MET A 277 4.80 -2.65 6.78
CA MET A 277 4.01 -3.80 6.35
C MET A 277 4.01 -4.90 7.41
N PHE A 278 5.18 -5.23 7.97
CA PHE A 278 5.29 -6.20 9.06
C PHE A 278 4.49 -5.79 10.30
N LEU A 279 4.54 -4.51 10.66
CA LEU A 279 3.79 -3.95 11.78
C LEU A 279 2.28 -4.08 11.57
N VAL A 280 1.77 -3.82 10.36
CA VAL A 280 0.35 -4.01 10.02
C VAL A 280 -0.06 -5.48 10.11
N VAL A 281 0.78 -6.40 9.63
CA VAL A 281 0.55 -7.85 9.79
C VAL A 281 0.44 -8.21 11.26
N LEU A 282 1.38 -7.74 12.08
CA LEU A 282 1.41 -7.99 13.52
C LEU A 282 0.16 -7.44 14.22
N ILE A 283 -0.18 -6.17 13.96
CA ILE A 283 -1.36 -5.52 14.55
C ILE A 283 -2.64 -6.26 14.14
N THR A 284 -2.78 -6.63 12.88
CA THR A 284 -3.96 -7.37 12.39
C THR A 284 -4.11 -8.70 13.13
N HIS A 285 -3.01 -9.43 13.36
CA HIS A 285 -3.04 -10.67 14.13
C HIS A 285 -3.39 -10.45 15.62
N LEU A 286 -2.86 -9.40 16.23
CA LEU A 286 -3.18 -9.04 17.61
C LEU A 286 -4.66 -8.65 17.77
N LEU A 287 -5.17 -7.78 16.89
CA LEU A 287 -6.58 -7.38 16.90
C LEU A 287 -7.50 -8.58 16.72
N ARG A 288 -7.18 -9.49 15.80
CA ARG A 288 -7.94 -10.72 15.62
C ARG A 288 -7.96 -11.57 16.89
N TYR A 289 -6.83 -11.70 17.57
CA TYR A 289 -6.75 -12.47 18.81
C TYR A 289 -7.65 -11.88 19.93
N TRP A 290 -7.77 -10.56 19.97
CA TRP A 290 -8.55 -9.85 20.98
C TRP A 290 -10.05 -9.79 20.68
N PHE A 291 -10.42 -9.59 19.41
CA PHE A 291 -11.81 -9.34 19.03
C PHE A 291 -12.58 -10.58 18.54
N VAL A 292 -11.88 -11.65 18.18
CA VAL A 292 -12.53 -12.88 17.71
C VAL A 292 -12.55 -13.90 18.85
N PRO A 293 -13.74 -14.24 19.38
CA PRO A 293 -13.84 -15.30 20.37
C PRO A 293 -13.27 -16.59 19.77
N LYS A 294 -12.36 -17.27 20.48
CA LYS A 294 -11.95 -18.61 20.12
C LYS A 294 -13.22 -19.45 20.10
N LYS A 295 -13.60 -19.99 18.93
CA LYS A 295 -14.50 -21.12 18.91
C LYS A 295 -13.80 -22.19 19.73
N GLU A 296 -14.34 -22.49 20.91
CA GLU A 296 -14.01 -23.75 21.59
C GLU A 296 -14.32 -24.81 20.56
N VAL A 297 -13.31 -25.51 20.08
CA VAL A 297 -13.47 -26.77 19.38
C VAL A 297 -13.95 -27.71 20.46
N GLY A 298 -15.26 -27.63 20.74
CA GLY A 298 -15.98 -28.57 21.56
C GLY A 298 -15.84 -29.90 20.85
N GLY A 299 -15.16 -30.81 21.52
CA GLY A 299 -14.93 -32.14 21.06
C GLY A 299 -16.25 -32.87 20.76
N LYS A 300 -16.30 -33.51 19.66
CA LYS A 300 -16.58 -34.94 19.42
C LYS A 300 -16.44 -35.18 17.94
#